data_8f054ee2413f77cddce699ce68463ebf
#
_entry.id   8f054ee2413f77cddce699ce68463ebf
#
_cell.length_a   1.000
_cell.length_b   1.000
_cell.length_c   1.000
_cell.angle_alpha   90.00
_cell.angle_beta   90.00
_cell.angle_gamma   90.00
#
_symmetry.space_group_name_H-M   'P 1'
#
loop_
_entity.id
_entity.type
_entity.pdbx_description
1 polymer ?
#
loop_
_entity_poly.entity_id
_entity_poly.type
_entity_poly.pdbx_seq_one_letter_code
_entity_poly.pdbx_strand_id
1 'polypeptide(L)'
;MNRGNVYSVSSVNQYIKNMFSKEYALSVVFVKGEISNCKYHSSGHIYFSLKDDRSQLTCVMFRGDRGGLDFRMENGQEVVVGGSISVYERDGKYQLYACLLYTSPSPRDRTRS
;
A
#
# COMPACT_ATOMS: atom_id res chain seq x y z
N MET A 1 7.77 15.52 20.88
CA MET A 1 7.30 16.90 20.66
C MET A 1 7.17 17.58 22.00
N ASN A 2 7.47 18.84 22.03
CA ASN A 2 7.41 19.59 23.27
C ASN A 2 6.03 20.16 23.49
N ARG A 3 5.59 20.12 24.75
CA ARG A 3 4.32 20.68 25.12
C ARG A 3 4.34 22.19 24.90
N GLY A 4 3.28 22.72 24.31
CA GLY A 4 3.14 24.16 24.13
C GLY A 4 3.80 24.73 22.89
N ASN A 5 4.54 23.93 22.16
CA ASN A 5 5.17 24.39 20.93
C ASN A 5 4.20 24.32 19.77
N VAL A 6 4.43 25.22 18.83
CA VAL A 6 3.64 25.27 17.60
C VAL A 6 4.46 24.61 16.49
N TYR A 7 3.83 23.71 15.74
CA TYR A 7 4.49 22.96 14.68
C TYR A 7 3.84 23.25 13.34
N SER A 8 4.64 23.22 12.30
CA SER A 8 4.11 23.31 10.95
C SER A 8 3.45 21.99 10.59
N VAL A 9 2.59 22.03 9.57
CA VAL A 9 1.97 20.82 9.06
C VAL A 9 3.03 19.82 8.60
N SER A 10 4.04 20.31 7.86
CA SER A 10 5.07 19.41 7.37
C SER A 10 5.91 18.82 8.50
N SER A 11 6.12 19.54 9.59
CA SER A 11 6.82 18.98 10.76
C SER A 11 6.05 17.83 11.37
N VAL A 12 4.74 17.97 11.49
CA VAL A 12 3.90 16.91 12.05
C VAL A 12 3.94 15.68 11.14
N ASN A 13 3.76 15.89 9.85
CA ASN A 13 3.75 14.77 8.90
C ASN A 13 5.10 14.07 8.87
N GLN A 14 6.19 14.82 8.93
CA GLN A 14 7.52 14.25 8.96
C GLN A 14 7.74 13.43 10.24
N TYR A 15 7.27 13.95 11.35
CA TYR A 15 7.41 13.24 12.63
C TYR A 15 6.69 11.89 12.58
N ILE A 16 5.47 11.88 12.05
CA ILE A 16 4.70 10.64 11.95
C ILE A 16 5.36 9.67 10.99
N LYS A 17 5.88 10.19 9.86
CA LYS A 17 6.59 9.34 8.92
C LYS A 17 7.82 8.70 9.57
N ASN A 18 8.53 9.46 10.39
CA ASN A 18 9.71 8.92 11.08
C ASN A 18 9.32 7.84 12.07
N MET A 19 8.17 7.96 12.72
CA MET A 19 7.67 6.90 13.60
C MET A 19 7.41 5.62 12.82
N PHE A 20 6.78 5.75 11.63
CA PHE A 20 6.53 4.59 10.78
C PHE A 20 7.84 3.91 10.39
N SER A 21 8.86 4.69 10.05
CA SER A 21 10.12 4.13 9.59
C SER A 21 10.85 3.34 10.67
N LYS A 22 10.54 3.61 11.93
CA LYS A 22 11.14 2.88 13.05
C LYS A 22 10.37 1.63 13.43
N GLU A 23 9.19 1.42 12.83
CA GLU A 23 8.36 0.27 13.16
C GLU A 23 8.69 -0.86 12.19
N TYR A 24 9.44 -1.83 12.69
CA TYR A 24 9.92 -2.93 11.87
C TYR A 24 8.78 -3.69 11.19
N ALA A 25 7.67 -3.85 11.91
CA ALA A 25 6.54 -4.60 11.38
C ALA A 25 5.93 -3.97 10.13
N LEU A 26 6.12 -2.66 9.92
CA LEU A 26 5.58 -1.98 8.76
C LEU A 26 6.57 -1.91 7.60
N SER A 27 7.81 -2.32 7.79
CA SER A 27 8.83 -2.25 6.74
C SER A 27 8.69 -3.37 5.73
N VAL A 28 8.12 -4.50 6.15
CA VAL A 28 7.83 -5.62 5.25
C VAL A 28 6.49 -6.20 5.68
N VAL A 29 5.46 -5.95 4.90
CA VAL A 29 4.11 -6.45 5.19
C VAL A 29 3.54 -7.12 3.96
N PHE A 30 2.65 -8.08 4.18
CA PHE A 30 1.87 -8.71 3.13
C PHE A 30 0.41 -8.50 3.46
N VAL A 31 -0.31 -7.83 2.57
CA VAL A 31 -1.69 -7.43 2.80
C VAL A 31 -2.57 -8.07 1.76
N LYS A 32 -3.62 -8.74 2.21
CA LYS A 32 -4.58 -9.38 1.33
C LYS A 32 -5.79 -8.48 1.16
N GLY A 33 -6.28 -8.38 -0.06
CA GLY A 33 -7.48 -7.59 -0.32
C GLY A 33 -7.89 -7.66 -1.77
N GLU A 34 -8.94 -6.92 -2.07
CA GLU A 34 -9.48 -6.81 -3.41
C GLU A 34 -9.03 -5.49 -4.03
N ILE A 35 -8.56 -5.54 -5.27
CA ILE A 35 -8.13 -4.35 -5.99
C ILE A 35 -9.34 -3.50 -6.35
N SER A 36 -9.23 -2.20 -6.12
CA SER A 36 -10.21 -1.24 -6.60
C SER A 36 -9.50 0.04 -7.00
N ASN A 37 -10.17 0.86 -7.83
CA ASN A 37 -9.63 2.13 -8.31
C ASN A 37 -8.25 1.99 -8.92
N CYS A 38 -8.02 0.91 -9.67
CA CYS A 38 -6.73 0.65 -10.27
C CYS A 38 -6.51 1.54 -11.48
N LYS A 39 -5.37 2.24 -11.50
CA LYS A 39 -5.01 3.14 -12.59
C LYS A 39 -3.56 2.92 -12.97
N TYR A 40 -3.35 2.58 -14.23
CA TYR A 40 -2.03 2.52 -14.83
C TYR A 40 -1.69 3.91 -15.34
N HIS A 41 -0.84 4.60 -14.60
CA HIS A 41 -0.49 5.99 -14.92
C HIS A 41 0.51 6.03 -16.06
N SER A 42 0.50 7.12 -16.84
CA SER A 42 1.41 7.28 -17.96
C SER A 42 2.88 7.32 -17.54
N SER A 43 3.15 7.66 -16.29
CA SER A 43 4.52 7.63 -15.74
C SER A 43 5.06 6.21 -15.59
N GLY A 44 4.21 5.20 -15.67
CA GLY A 44 4.59 3.81 -15.45
C GLY A 44 4.23 3.32 -14.06
N HIS A 45 3.88 4.22 -13.15
CA HIS A 45 3.44 3.83 -11.81
C HIS A 45 2.01 3.32 -11.85
N ILE A 46 1.68 2.42 -10.94
CA ILE A 46 0.32 1.89 -10.83
C ILE A 46 -0.24 2.31 -9.48
N TYR A 47 -1.39 2.98 -9.51
CA TYR A 47 -2.09 3.42 -8.30
C TYR A 47 -3.34 2.60 -8.13
N PHE A 48 -3.58 2.11 -6.94
CA PHE A 48 -4.77 1.30 -6.68
C PHE A 48 -5.10 1.35 -5.19
N SER A 49 -6.24 0.80 -4.84
CA SER A 49 -6.61 0.59 -3.44
C SER A 49 -6.80 -0.90 -3.22
N LEU A 50 -6.47 -1.34 -2.02
CA LEU A 50 -6.86 -2.65 -1.53
C LEU A 50 -8.00 -2.45 -0.56
N LYS A 51 -9.01 -3.29 -0.64
CA LYS A 51 -10.13 -3.18 0.27
C LYS A 51 -10.57 -4.56 0.75
N ASP A 52 -11.18 -4.57 1.91
CA ASP A 52 -11.91 -5.73 2.41
C ASP A 52 -13.32 -5.24 2.77
N ASP A 53 -14.05 -5.98 3.57
CA ASP A 53 -15.43 -5.61 3.87
C ASP A 53 -15.55 -4.47 4.88
N ARG A 54 -14.43 -3.97 5.42
CA ARG A 54 -14.46 -2.94 6.47
C ARG A 54 -13.61 -1.73 6.15
N SER A 55 -12.54 -1.89 5.39
CA SER A 55 -11.54 -0.83 5.23
C SER A 55 -10.93 -0.87 3.87
N GLN A 56 -10.23 0.21 3.55
CA GLN A 56 -9.42 0.22 2.33
C GLN A 56 -8.10 0.91 2.61
N LEU A 57 -7.12 0.58 1.79
CA LEU A 57 -5.75 1.05 1.94
C LEU A 57 -5.25 1.51 0.58
N THR A 58 -4.75 2.73 0.52
CA THR A 58 -4.16 3.27 -0.71
C THR A 58 -2.82 2.61 -0.97
N CYS A 59 -2.58 2.23 -2.22
CA CYS A 59 -1.37 1.54 -2.63
C CYS A 59 -0.77 2.19 -3.86
N VAL A 60 0.55 2.08 -3.99
CA VAL A 60 1.24 2.49 -5.21
C VAL A 60 2.35 1.49 -5.49
N MET A 61 2.47 1.10 -6.75
CA MET A 61 3.61 0.31 -7.22
C MET A 61 4.36 1.17 -8.20
N PHE A 62 5.57 1.58 -7.83
CA PHE A 62 6.39 2.41 -8.71
C PHE A 62 6.89 1.60 -9.90
N ARG A 63 7.16 2.31 -10.98
CA ARG A 63 7.61 1.66 -12.22
C ARG A 63 8.79 0.73 -11.99
N GLY A 64 9.74 1.14 -11.15
CA GLY A 64 10.92 0.33 -10.89
C GLY A 64 10.64 -0.95 -10.14
N ASP A 65 9.47 -1.08 -9.53
CA ASP A 65 9.11 -2.26 -8.75
C ASP A 65 8.17 -3.20 -9.50
N ARG A 66 7.86 -2.90 -10.75
CA ARG A 66 6.89 -3.70 -11.50
C ARG A 66 7.41 -5.08 -11.87
N GLY A 67 8.69 -5.33 -11.66
CA GLY A 67 9.24 -6.68 -11.82
C GLY A 67 8.61 -7.71 -10.91
N GLY A 68 7.99 -7.27 -9.81
CA GLY A 68 7.27 -8.16 -8.91
C GLY A 68 5.83 -8.42 -9.32
N LEU A 69 5.44 -7.97 -10.51
CA LEU A 69 4.07 -8.11 -11.00
C LEU A 69 4.12 -8.84 -12.35
N ASP A 70 3.51 -10.02 -12.42
CA ASP A 70 3.54 -10.82 -13.64
C ASP A 70 2.16 -10.99 -14.29
N PHE A 71 1.21 -10.13 -13.92
CA PHE A 71 -0.11 -10.13 -14.52
C PHE A 71 -0.63 -8.68 -14.56
N ARG A 72 -1.69 -8.47 -15.33
CA ARG A 72 -2.30 -7.15 -15.39
C ARG A 72 -3.30 -7.01 -14.26
N MET A 73 -3.15 -5.94 -13.48
CA MET A 73 -4.05 -5.68 -12.36
C MET A 73 -5.38 -5.14 -12.87
N GLU A 74 -6.46 -5.65 -12.31
CA GLU A 74 -7.80 -5.20 -12.63
C GLU A 74 -8.63 -5.11 -11.37
N ASN A 75 -9.60 -4.20 -11.38
CA ASN A 75 -10.51 -4.06 -10.26
C ASN A 75 -11.26 -5.38 -10.03
N GLY A 76 -11.41 -5.74 -8.77
CA GLY A 76 -12.12 -6.94 -8.40
C GLY A 76 -11.25 -8.15 -8.15
N GLN A 77 -9.97 -8.09 -8.49
CA GLN A 77 -9.06 -9.21 -8.25
C GLN A 77 -8.71 -9.32 -6.77
N GLU A 78 -8.68 -10.56 -6.27
CA GLU A 78 -8.17 -10.85 -4.93
C GLU A 78 -6.67 -11.06 -5.03
N VAL A 79 -5.92 -10.28 -4.27
CA VAL A 79 -4.46 -10.31 -4.35
C VAL A 79 -3.84 -10.24 -2.95
N VAL A 80 -2.56 -10.60 -2.91
CA VAL A 80 -1.71 -10.33 -1.75
C VAL A 80 -0.62 -9.38 -2.24
N VAL A 81 -0.47 -8.27 -1.54
CA VAL A 81 0.51 -7.24 -1.90
C VAL A 81 1.58 -7.18 -0.82
N GLY A 82 2.82 -7.35 -1.25
CA GLY A 82 3.96 -7.22 -0.35
C GLY A 82 4.64 -5.88 -0.54
N GLY A 83 5.04 -5.27 0.56
CA GLY A 83 5.71 -3.98 0.51
C GLY A 83 5.87 -3.37 1.88
N SER A 84 5.93 -2.05 1.91
CA SER A 84 6.10 -1.33 3.16
C SER A 84 5.01 -0.28 3.32
N ILE A 85 4.67 0.00 4.57
CA ILE A 85 3.71 1.06 4.89
C ILE A 85 4.50 2.29 5.32
N SER A 86 4.20 3.42 4.71
CA SER A 86 4.83 4.68 5.07
C SER A 86 3.86 5.82 4.87
N VAL A 87 4.25 7.01 5.33
CA VAL A 87 3.43 8.21 5.21
C VAL A 87 3.81 8.95 3.94
N TYR A 88 2.80 9.29 3.16
CA TYR A 88 2.98 10.22 2.05
C TYR A 88 2.81 11.62 2.64
N GLU A 89 3.94 12.28 2.86
CA GLU A 89 3.99 13.51 3.64
C GLU A 89 3.14 14.62 3.04
N ARG A 90 3.12 14.68 1.71
CA ARG A 90 2.42 15.75 1.02
C ARG A 90 0.94 15.77 1.36
N ASP A 91 0.33 14.59 1.45
CA ASP A 91 -1.10 14.46 1.71
C ASP A 91 -1.41 14.12 3.15
N GLY A 92 -0.39 13.80 3.95
CA GLY A 92 -0.59 13.48 5.35
C GLY A 92 -1.34 12.19 5.57
N LYS A 93 -1.14 11.20 4.72
CA LYS A 93 -1.80 9.91 4.88
C LYS A 93 -0.81 8.78 4.63
N TYR A 94 -1.10 7.62 5.20
CA TYR A 94 -0.24 6.47 5.00
C TYR A 94 -0.72 5.66 3.81
N GLN A 95 0.22 4.94 3.21
CA GLN A 95 -0.11 4.09 2.08
C GLN A 95 0.89 2.95 1.98
N LEU A 96 0.51 1.94 1.20
CA LEU A 96 1.35 0.76 0.98
C LEU A 96 2.15 0.97 -0.30
N TYR A 97 3.47 0.89 -0.15
CA TYR A 97 4.38 0.96 -1.29
C TYR A 97 4.69 -0.46 -1.72
N ALA A 98 4.02 -0.89 -2.78
CA ALA A 98 4.03 -2.28 -3.21
C ALA A 98 5.30 -2.60 -3.98
N CYS A 99 5.91 -3.76 -3.70
CA CYS A 99 7.04 -4.24 -4.47
C CYS A 99 6.82 -5.66 -4.99
N LEU A 100 5.79 -6.33 -4.49
CA LEU A 100 5.46 -7.69 -4.91
C LEU A 100 3.95 -7.84 -4.87
N LEU A 101 3.39 -8.51 -5.87
CA LEU A 101 1.95 -8.66 -5.95
C LEU A 101 1.63 -9.96 -6.67
N TYR A 102 0.77 -10.76 -6.05
CA TYR A 102 0.34 -12.01 -6.65
C TYR A 102 -1.12 -12.28 -6.31
N THR A 103 -1.75 -13.11 -7.14
CA THR A 103 -3.17 -13.42 -6.94
C THR A 103 -3.33 -14.34 -5.74
N SER A 104 -4.36 -14.06 -4.96
CA SER A 104 -4.69 -14.89 -3.81
C SER A 104 -5.57 -16.05 -4.28
N PRO A 105 -5.30 -17.28 -3.83
CA PRO A 105 -6.19 -18.39 -4.16
C PRO A 105 -7.58 -18.11 -3.60
N SER A 106 -8.61 -18.38 -4.39
CA SER A 106 -9.97 -18.23 -3.90
C SER A 106 -10.29 -19.37 -2.95
N PRO A 107 -11.24 -19.16 -2.03
CA PRO A 107 -11.65 -20.24 -1.16
C PRO A 107 -12.14 -21.47 -1.91
N ARG A 108 -12.78 -21.25 -3.07
CA ARG A 108 -13.26 -22.37 -3.87
C ARG A 108 -12.10 -23.21 -4.38
N ASP A 109 -11.01 -22.57 -4.82
CA ASP A 109 -9.85 -23.31 -5.30
C ASP A 109 -9.24 -24.15 -4.19
N ARG A 110 -9.18 -23.61 -2.98
CA ARG A 110 -8.61 -24.36 -1.87
C ARG A 110 -9.45 -25.56 -1.48
N THR A 111 -10.77 -25.42 -1.58
CA THR A 111 -11.64 -26.51 -1.14
C THR A 111 -11.61 -27.68 -2.10
N ARG A 112 -11.21 -27.45 -3.33
CA ARG A 112 -11.15 -28.53 -4.31
C ARG A 112 -9.90 -29.38 -4.20
N SER A 113 -8.88 -28.86 -3.60
CA SER A 113 -7.62 -29.59 -3.52
C SER A 113 -7.59 -30.63 -2.45
#